data_9b9600aedb0e160710d5e1c73ae97759
#
_entry.id   9b9600aedb0e160710d5e1c73ae97759
#
_cell.length_a   1.000
_cell.length_b   1.000
_cell.length_c   1.000
_cell.angle_alpha   90.00
_cell.angle_beta   90.00
_cell.angle_gamma   90.00
#
_symmetry.space_group_name_H-M   'P 1'
#
loop_
_entity.id
_entity.type
_entity.pdbx_description
1 polymer ?
#
loop_
_entity_poly.entity_id
_entity_poly.type
_entity_poly.pdbx_seq_one_letter_code
_entity_poly.pdbx_strand_id
1 'polypeptide(L)'
;TKEVTQTAPINQTTSSSSSKNEATTASTEAKVSEEQSVVKENSTTTTETKKDNKSTFFAAQNNQATARSNTDAQVKKSTFVDVSSHNGHISKEDYQHLAEKGVNGVVVKLTEGTSYKNPYAVSQTQNAQAAGMQVSAYAFSHYTNEAEARAEARYFAEEARRLNLPSSTVMVNDIEDSDMRPNINATTQAWADEMRRMGFSNLMYYTSASWLDRNNLRTKGPIQTEQFGLENFWVAQYPTSKLSADDAKTLKYNSEAGAWQFTSQAELLPGRHVFDQSVDYTGRFTNKATPSNRAANQPIKGKITVQNKNPNTGTFDVIVSDVSAPYGVREVKLPTWSNVN
;
A
#
# COMPACT_ATOMS: atom_id res chain seq x y z
N THR A 1 -33.79 -40.32 8.99
CA THR A 1 -33.03 -41.59 9.09
C THR A 1 -32.27 -41.85 7.84
N LYS A 2 -30.99 -41.55 7.84
CA LYS A 2 -29.93 -42.28 7.11
C LYS A 2 -28.60 -41.84 7.74
N GLU A 3 -28.05 -42.80 8.48
CA GLU A 3 -26.66 -42.79 8.91
C GLU A 3 -25.73 -42.87 7.72
N VAL A 4 -24.64 -42.14 7.80
CA VAL A 4 -23.45 -42.42 6.99
C VAL A 4 -22.26 -42.51 7.94
N THR A 5 -21.82 -43.72 8.12
CA THR A 5 -20.65 -44.14 8.84
C THR A 5 -19.40 -43.81 8.07
N GLN A 6 -18.43 -43.14 8.65
CA GLN A 6 -17.10 -42.95 8.11
C GLN A 6 -16.15 -43.96 8.77
N THR A 7 -15.54 -44.82 7.94
CA THR A 7 -14.38 -45.63 8.30
C THR A 7 -13.16 -45.14 7.53
N ALA A 8 -12.11 -44.82 8.28
CA ALA A 8 -10.76 -44.61 7.75
C ALA A 8 -10.04 -45.97 7.56
N PRO A 9 -9.05 -46.04 6.70
CA PRO A 9 -7.93 -46.92 6.93
C PRO A 9 -6.58 -46.16 6.98
N ILE A 10 -5.85 -46.52 8.03
CA ILE A 10 -4.42 -46.35 8.20
C ILE A 10 -3.71 -47.37 7.29
N ASN A 11 -2.67 -46.92 6.58
CA ASN A 11 -1.57 -47.82 6.23
C ASN A 11 -0.25 -47.02 6.13
N GLN A 12 0.67 -47.42 7.01
CA GLN A 12 2.12 -47.23 6.94
C GLN A 12 2.72 -48.21 5.99
N THR A 13 3.78 -47.83 5.26
CA THR A 13 5.07 -48.58 5.10
C THR A 13 6.00 -47.74 4.25
N THR A 14 7.04 -47.29 4.80
CA THR A 14 8.50 -47.60 4.81
C THR A 14 9.22 -47.72 3.48
N SER A 15 10.27 -46.91 3.45
CA SER A 15 11.67 -47.13 3.03
C SER A 15 12.09 -46.91 1.59
N SER A 16 12.97 -45.99 1.49
CA SER A 16 14.41 -46.02 1.13
C SER A 16 14.79 -45.55 -0.25
N SER A 17 15.80 -44.75 -0.19
CA SER A 17 17.01 -44.56 -0.98
C SER A 17 17.04 -43.53 -2.10
N SER A 18 17.79 -42.50 -1.76
CA SER A 18 18.92 -41.85 -2.49
C SER A 18 18.83 -41.64 -4.01
N SER A 19 18.86 -40.36 -4.40
CA SER A 19 19.98 -39.86 -5.21
C SER A 19 19.93 -38.32 -5.29
N LYS A 20 21.13 -37.75 -5.12
CA LYS A 20 21.48 -36.35 -5.32
C LYS A 20 21.16 -35.91 -6.74
N ASN A 21 20.59 -34.73 -6.89
CA ASN A 21 20.97 -33.82 -7.96
C ASN A 21 20.76 -32.39 -7.48
N GLU A 22 21.87 -31.72 -7.30
CA GLU A 22 21.97 -30.27 -7.18
C GLU A 22 21.47 -29.63 -8.48
N ALA A 23 20.45 -28.82 -8.41
CA ALA A 23 20.13 -27.85 -9.46
C ALA A 23 20.31 -26.47 -8.88
N THR A 24 21.46 -25.90 -9.18
CA THR A 24 21.79 -24.49 -8.99
C THR A 24 20.84 -23.64 -9.84
N THR A 25 19.89 -22.99 -9.23
CA THR A 25 19.14 -21.92 -9.88
C THR A 25 19.88 -20.61 -9.67
N ALA A 26 20.59 -20.21 -10.72
CA ALA A 26 21.17 -18.87 -10.81
C ALA A 26 20.04 -17.85 -10.91
N SER A 27 19.96 -16.95 -9.94
CA SER A 27 19.16 -15.74 -10.05
C SER A 27 19.84 -14.82 -11.06
N THR A 28 19.18 -14.57 -12.18
CA THR A 28 19.63 -13.59 -13.15
C THR A 28 19.14 -12.22 -12.67
N GLU A 29 20.01 -11.48 -12.01
CA GLU A 29 19.83 -10.05 -11.82
C GLU A 29 19.94 -9.36 -13.20
N ALA A 30 18.86 -8.79 -13.65
CA ALA A 30 18.86 -7.90 -14.80
C ALA A 30 19.53 -6.58 -14.41
N LYS A 31 20.80 -6.42 -14.73
CA LYS A 31 21.48 -5.13 -14.72
C LYS A 31 20.87 -4.25 -15.80
N VAL A 32 20.13 -3.25 -15.41
CA VAL A 32 19.80 -2.13 -16.26
C VAL A 32 21.03 -1.26 -16.37
N SER A 33 21.60 -1.19 -17.58
CA SER A 33 22.72 -0.30 -17.88
C SER A 33 22.27 1.16 -17.89
N GLU A 34 22.92 1.96 -17.05
CA GLU A 34 22.84 3.42 -17.06
C GLU A 34 23.49 3.97 -18.35
N GLU A 35 22.71 4.66 -19.14
CA GLU A 35 23.26 5.68 -20.07
C GLU A 35 23.11 7.06 -19.45
N GLN A 36 24.22 7.58 -18.97
CA GLN A 36 24.37 8.96 -18.54
C GLN A 36 24.47 9.87 -19.77
N SER A 37 23.55 10.80 -19.93
CA SER A 37 23.73 11.97 -20.79
C SER A 37 23.91 13.23 -19.96
N VAL A 38 25.14 13.72 -19.96
CA VAL A 38 25.55 14.99 -19.37
C VAL A 38 25.04 16.13 -20.28
N VAL A 39 24.18 16.99 -19.75
CA VAL A 39 23.81 18.26 -20.40
C VAL A 39 24.61 19.37 -19.75
N LYS A 40 25.47 20.00 -20.56
CA LYS A 40 26.20 21.21 -20.20
C LYS A 40 25.24 22.41 -20.14
N GLU A 41 25.29 23.13 -19.03
CA GLU A 41 24.72 24.45 -18.88
C GLU A 41 25.45 25.47 -19.78
N ASN A 42 24.66 26.26 -20.48
CA ASN A 42 25.11 27.56 -21.02
C ASN A 42 24.30 28.64 -20.32
N SER A 43 24.96 29.38 -19.47
CA SER A 43 24.47 30.61 -18.86
C SER A 43 24.52 31.75 -19.87
N THR A 44 23.39 32.44 -20.04
CA THR A 44 23.39 33.78 -20.65
C THR A 44 22.64 34.76 -19.76
N THR A 45 23.40 35.66 -19.17
CA THR A 45 22.99 36.82 -18.41
C THR A 45 22.30 37.84 -19.27
N THR A 46 21.14 38.31 -18.92
CA THR A 46 20.65 39.59 -19.41
C THR A 46 20.00 40.38 -18.28
N THR A 47 20.62 41.46 -17.98
CA THR A 47 20.24 42.53 -17.03
C THR A 47 19.28 43.47 -17.74
N GLU A 48 18.13 43.78 -17.17
CA GLU A 48 17.49 45.08 -17.36
C GLU A 48 16.60 45.54 -16.19
N THR A 49 16.61 46.81 -16.04
CA THR A 49 16.35 47.69 -14.90
C THR A 49 14.92 48.16 -14.74
N LYS A 50 14.50 48.29 -13.46
CA LYS A 50 13.62 49.30 -12.80
C LYS A 50 12.37 49.87 -13.48
N LYS A 51 11.25 49.81 -12.74
CA LYS A 51 10.56 51.02 -12.23
C LYS A 51 9.51 50.69 -11.15
N ASP A 52 9.48 51.57 -10.15
CA ASP A 52 8.65 51.60 -8.96
C ASP A 52 7.13 51.69 -9.25
N ASN A 53 6.34 50.96 -8.44
CA ASN A 53 5.06 51.47 -8.02
C ASN A 53 4.73 50.95 -6.59
N LYS A 54 4.73 51.87 -5.67
CA LYS A 54 4.43 51.73 -4.26
C LYS A 54 2.94 52.03 -4.07
N SER A 55 2.29 51.22 -3.27
CA SER A 55 1.06 51.46 -2.54
C SER A 55 -0.08 50.47 -2.82
N THR A 56 -0.53 49.87 -1.72
CA THR A 56 -1.72 49.05 -1.46
C THR A 56 -1.51 47.52 -1.37
N PHE A 57 -0.71 47.07 -0.37
CA PHE A 57 -0.60 45.63 -0.06
C PHE A 57 -0.32 45.38 1.44
N PHE A 58 -1.14 45.88 2.36
CA PHE A 58 -0.93 45.54 3.79
C PHE A 58 -2.02 44.68 4.43
N ALA A 59 -3.07 44.27 3.72
CA ALA A 59 -4.11 43.40 4.28
C ALA A 59 -4.06 41.92 3.85
N ALA A 60 -3.25 41.59 2.84
CA ALA A 60 -3.16 40.21 2.31
C ALA A 60 -1.97 39.38 2.86
N GLN A 61 -1.05 40.01 3.57
CA GLN A 61 0.18 39.30 4.02
C GLN A 61 -0.01 38.41 5.25
N ASN A 62 -0.97 38.70 6.13
CA ASN A 62 -1.15 37.87 7.32
C ASN A 62 -1.84 36.51 7.04
N ASN A 63 -2.69 36.44 6.03
CA ASN A 63 -3.34 35.17 5.67
C ASN A 63 -2.45 34.28 4.81
N GLN A 64 -1.51 34.86 4.04
CA GLN A 64 -0.53 34.08 3.26
C GLN A 64 0.62 33.56 4.12
N ALA A 65 1.04 34.28 5.16
CA ALA A 65 2.08 33.82 6.07
C ALA A 65 1.63 32.63 6.93
N THR A 66 0.37 32.64 7.41
CA THR A 66 -0.22 31.52 8.16
C THR A 66 -0.51 30.31 7.27
N ALA A 67 -0.95 30.52 6.04
CA ALA A 67 -1.14 29.43 5.07
C ALA A 67 0.19 28.81 4.62
N ARG A 68 1.22 29.62 4.40
CA ARG A 68 2.58 29.13 4.05
C ARG A 68 3.23 28.41 5.22
N SER A 69 3.10 28.87 6.45
CA SER A 69 3.64 28.21 7.63
C SER A 69 2.96 26.85 7.89
N ASN A 70 1.66 26.74 7.64
CA ASN A 70 0.94 25.47 7.77
C ASN A 70 1.23 24.50 6.62
N THR A 71 1.44 24.99 5.39
CA THR A 71 1.87 24.15 4.25
C THR A 71 3.31 23.70 4.41
N ASP A 72 4.22 24.54 4.88
CA ASP A 72 5.62 24.15 5.11
C ASP A 72 5.77 23.18 6.29
N ALA A 73 4.95 23.31 7.34
CA ALA A 73 4.91 22.36 8.45
C ALA A 73 4.29 21.02 8.03
N GLN A 74 3.32 21.00 7.10
CA GLN A 74 2.75 19.78 6.52
C GLN A 74 3.72 19.14 5.53
N VAL A 75 4.42 19.92 4.71
CA VAL A 75 5.46 19.42 3.80
C VAL A 75 6.62 18.78 4.54
N LYS A 76 6.98 19.26 5.73
CA LYS A 76 8.00 18.61 6.59
C LYS A 76 7.64 17.21 7.07
N LYS A 77 6.36 16.84 7.06
CA LYS A 77 5.83 15.55 7.55
C LYS A 77 5.32 14.64 6.45
N SER A 78 5.72 14.82 5.21
CA SER A 78 5.12 14.16 4.06
C SER A 78 6.01 13.12 3.41
N THR A 79 6.84 12.41 4.19
CA THR A 79 7.61 11.27 3.68
C THR A 79 7.09 9.95 4.23
N PHE A 80 7.24 8.92 3.43
CA PHE A 80 6.94 7.55 3.81
C PHE A 80 8.00 6.60 3.25
N VAL A 81 8.03 5.39 3.76
CA VAL A 81 8.88 4.31 3.27
C VAL A 81 8.03 3.14 2.81
N ASP A 82 8.57 2.33 1.94
CA ASP A 82 7.97 1.04 1.65
C ASP A 82 8.91 -0.09 2.08
N VAL A 83 8.29 -1.22 2.45
CA VAL A 83 8.99 -2.34 3.05
C VAL A 83 8.44 -3.67 2.56
N SER A 84 9.32 -4.65 2.47
CA SER A 84 9.02 -6.01 2.06
C SER A 84 9.72 -7.03 2.94
N SER A 85 9.78 -8.28 2.50
CA SER A 85 10.60 -9.31 3.16
C SER A 85 12.09 -9.00 3.16
N HIS A 86 12.58 -8.18 2.22
CA HIS A 86 13.99 -7.75 2.18
C HIS A 86 14.40 -6.94 3.42
N ASN A 87 13.47 -6.19 3.99
CA ASN A 87 13.70 -5.43 5.22
C ASN A 87 13.57 -6.30 6.50
N GLY A 88 13.04 -7.52 6.38
CA GLY A 88 12.88 -8.44 7.49
C GLY A 88 11.98 -7.89 8.61
N HIS A 89 12.33 -8.22 9.84
CA HIS A 89 11.63 -7.72 11.02
C HIS A 89 12.04 -6.27 11.30
N ILE A 90 11.05 -5.39 11.44
CA ILE A 90 11.22 -4.00 11.87
C ILE A 90 10.45 -3.84 13.17
N SER A 91 11.13 -3.44 14.25
CA SER A 91 10.53 -3.27 15.56
C SER A 91 9.65 -2.02 15.63
N LYS A 92 8.84 -1.93 16.67
CA LYS A 92 8.06 -0.70 16.95
C LYS A 92 9.01 0.49 17.19
N GLU A 93 10.10 0.26 17.88
CA GLU A 93 11.12 1.26 18.19
C GLU A 93 11.81 1.75 16.92
N ASP A 94 12.12 0.85 15.97
CA ASP A 94 12.63 1.22 14.65
C ASP A 94 11.67 2.16 13.92
N TYR A 95 10.37 1.84 13.91
CA TYR A 95 9.35 2.73 13.32
C TYR A 95 9.20 4.06 14.06
N GLN A 96 9.39 4.10 15.37
CA GLN A 96 9.44 5.35 16.12
C GLN A 96 10.64 6.20 15.72
N HIS A 97 11.82 5.61 15.55
CA HIS A 97 13.00 6.31 15.04
C HIS A 97 12.81 6.81 13.60
N LEU A 98 12.11 6.05 12.74
CA LEU A 98 11.74 6.54 11.41
C LEU A 98 10.82 7.77 11.50
N ALA A 99 9.86 7.76 12.43
CA ALA A 99 8.96 8.88 12.64
C ALA A 99 9.68 10.15 13.13
N GLU A 100 10.71 10.01 13.98
CA GLU A 100 11.58 11.10 14.41
C GLU A 100 12.34 11.75 13.25
N LYS A 101 12.62 10.97 12.19
CA LYS A 101 13.24 11.44 10.94
C LYS A 101 12.25 11.98 9.90
N GLY A 102 10.99 12.16 10.30
CA GLY A 102 9.95 12.74 9.43
C GLY A 102 9.25 11.74 8.51
N VAL A 103 9.41 10.43 8.75
CA VAL A 103 8.65 9.38 8.06
C VAL A 103 7.34 9.16 8.79
N ASN A 104 6.20 9.43 8.15
CA ASN A 104 4.89 9.34 8.78
C ASN A 104 4.02 8.18 8.29
N GLY A 105 4.46 7.50 7.24
CA GLY A 105 3.74 6.36 6.68
C GLY A 105 4.66 5.24 6.27
N VAL A 106 4.08 4.06 6.16
CA VAL A 106 4.73 2.87 5.61
C VAL A 106 3.78 2.16 4.67
N VAL A 107 4.31 1.71 3.53
CA VAL A 107 3.60 0.84 2.59
C VAL A 107 4.21 -0.55 2.68
N VAL A 108 3.44 -1.53 3.13
CA VAL A 108 3.92 -2.88 3.41
C VAL A 108 3.56 -3.81 2.25
N LYS A 109 4.56 -4.51 1.69
CA LYS A 109 4.29 -5.61 0.75
C LYS A 109 3.47 -6.69 1.44
N LEU A 110 2.31 -7.04 0.90
CA LEU A 110 1.53 -8.17 1.41
C LEU A 110 1.70 -9.41 0.54
N THR A 111 1.57 -9.23 -0.77
CA THR A 111 1.54 -10.35 -1.73
C THR A 111 2.36 -10.07 -2.98
N GLU A 112 2.63 -11.14 -3.71
CA GLU A 112 3.16 -11.09 -5.07
C GLU A 112 2.46 -12.16 -5.90
N GLY A 113 1.89 -11.76 -7.03
CA GLY A 113 1.02 -12.63 -7.82
C GLY A 113 -0.09 -13.25 -6.97
N THR A 114 -0.33 -14.54 -7.17
CA THR A 114 -1.31 -15.34 -6.43
C THR A 114 -0.70 -16.39 -5.50
N SER A 115 0.62 -16.41 -5.34
CA SER A 115 1.32 -17.50 -4.64
C SER A 115 2.20 -17.07 -3.48
N TYR A 116 2.71 -15.84 -3.48
CA TYR A 116 3.61 -15.35 -2.44
C TYR A 116 2.90 -14.45 -1.44
N LYS A 117 3.23 -14.61 -0.16
CA LYS A 117 2.88 -13.70 0.93
C LYS A 117 4.14 -13.30 1.69
N ASN A 118 4.26 -12.02 1.99
CA ASN A 118 5.38 -11.52 2.79
C ASN A 118 5.30 -12.11 4.22
N PRO A 119 6.29 -12.92 4.64
CA PRO A 119 6.26 -13.56 5.96
C PRO A 119 6.34 -12.56 7.12
N TYR A 120 6.84 -11.35 6.86
CA TYR A 120 6.95 -10.29 7.87
C TYR A 120 5.76 -9.31 7.87
N ALA A 121 4.79 -9.44 6.95
CA ALA A 121 3.69 -8.50 6.81
C ALA A 121 2.93 -8.25 8.11
N VAL A 122 2.70 -9.30 8.92
CA VAL A 122 2.02 -9.18 10.22
C VAL A 122 2.81 -8.27 11.15
N SER A 123 4.09 -8.57 11.39
CA SER A 123 4.91 -7.80 12.33
C SER A 123 5.19 -6.40 11.81
N GLN A 124 5.49 -6.23 10.53
CA GLN A 124 5.72 -4.92 9.91
C GLN A 124 4.48 -4.03 10.04
N THR A 125 3.29 -4.56 9.77
CA THR A 125 2.02 -3.82 9.88
C THR A 125 1.71 -3.44 11.34
N GLN A 126 1.77 -4.42 12.26
CA GLN A 126 1.40 -4.20 13.66
C GLN A 126 2.36 -3.26 14.38
N ASN A 127 3.67 -3.42 14.14
CA ASN A 127 4.69 -2.57 14.75
C ASN A 127 4.61 -1.12 14.25
N ALA A 128 4.35 -0.92 12.94
CA ALA A 128 4.15 0.40 12.38
C ALA A 128 2.89 1.08 12.94
N GLN A 129 1.78 0.34 13.06
CA GLN A 129 0.56 0.85 13.69
C GLN A 129 0.79 1.22 15.16
N ALA A 130 1.49 0.37 15.91
CA ALA A 130 1.83 0.60 17.32
C ALA A 130 2.78 1.80 17.51
N ALA A 131 3.64 2.08 16.54
CA ALA A 131 4.49 3.28 16.50
C ALA A 131 3.73 4.55 16.07
N GLY A 132 2.48 4.37 15.69
CA GLY A 132 1.66 5.49 15.31
C GLY A 132 1.79 5.90 13.84
N MET A 133 2.41 5.15 12.96
CA MET A 133 2.48 5.41 11.52
C MET A 133 1.16 5.13 10.80
N GLN A 134 0.93 5.82 9.70
CA GLN A 134 -0.07 5.37 8.74
C GLN A 134 0.44 4.13 8.03
N VAL A 135 -0.40 3.10 7.94
CA VAL A 135 -0.08 1.85 7.23
C VAL A 135 -0.91 1.76 5.96
N SER A 136 -0.21 1.55 4.86
CA SER A 136 -0.74 1.22 3.54
C SER A 136 -0.17 -0.12 3.10
N ALA A 137 -0.69 -0.68 2.04
CA ALA A 137 -0.28 -2.00 1.58
C ALA A 137 -0.04 -2.04 0.07
N TYR A 138 0.88 -2.91 -0.40
CA TYR A 138 1.05 -3.14 -1.82
C TYR A 138 1.13 -4.62 -2.19
N ALA A 139 0.78 -4.91 -3.43
CA ALA A 139 0.99 -6.18 -4.10
C ALA A 139 1.87 -5.98 -5.33
N PHE A 140 2.92 -6.77 -5.46
CA PHE A 140 3.71 -6.85 -6.69
C PHE A 140 2.95 -7.72 -7.68
N SER A 141 2.64 -7.17 -8.85
CA SER A 141 1.75 -7.80 -9.82
C SER A 141 2.51 -8.39 -11.00
N HIS A 142 1.95 -9.49 -11.56
CA HIS A 142 2.49 -10.22 -12.71
C HIS A 142 1.46 -10.50 -13.79
N TYR A 143 0.22 -10.09 -13.60
CA TYR A 143 -0.89 -10.44 -14.49
C TYR A 143 -0.66 -9.97 -15.93
N THR A 144 -0.98 -10.85 -16.89
CA THR A 144 -0.90 -10.57 -18.33
C THR A 144 -2.27 -10.47 -19.00
N ASN A 145 -3.32 -10.87 -18.29
CA ASN A 145 -4.71 -10.81 -18.75
C ASN A 145 -5.66 -10.45 -17.60
N GLU A 146 -6.91 -10.10 -17.94
CA GLU A 146 -7.90 -9.66 -16.95
C GLU A 146 -8.27 -10.71 -15.91
N ALA A 147 -8.25 -12.00 -16.26
CA ALA A 147 -8.59 -13.07 -15.33
C ALA A 147 -7.52 -13.21 -14.25
N GLU A 148 -6.25 -13.12 -14.61
CA GLU A 148 -5.11 -13.09 -13.71
C GLU A 148 -5.15 -11.83 -12.84
N ALA A 149 -5.40 -10.66 -13.43
CA ALA A 149 -5.51 -9.40 -12.71
C ALA A 149 -6.57 -9.46 -11.60
N ARG A 150 -7.74 -10.04 -11.90
CA ARG A 150 -8.80 -10.26 -10.90
C ARG A 150 -8.40 -11.28 -9.84
N ALA A 151 -7.64 -12.32 -10.21
CA ALA A 151 -7.16 -13.33 -9.27
C ALA A 151 -6.15 -12.73 -8.27
N GLU A 152 -5.17 -11.95 -8.77
CA GLU A 152 -4.20 -11.26 -7.92
C GLU A 152 -4.85 -10.23 -7.01
N ALA A 153 -5.83 -9.45 -7.52
CA ALA A 153 -6.60 -8.51 -6.71
C ALA A 153 -7.33 -9.21 -5.54
N ARG A 154 -7.98 -10.36 -5.80
CA ARG A 154 -8.62 -11.16 -4.73
C ARG A 154 -7.61 -11.62 -3.69
N TYR A 155 -6.49 -12.19 -4.14
CA TYR A 155 -5.44 -12.70 -3.27
C TYR A 155 -4.88 -11.61 -2.34
N PHE A 156 -4.64 -10.42 -2.88
CA PHE A 156 -4.19 -9.25 -2.14
C PHE A 156 -5.26 -8.75 -1.14
N ALA A 157 -6.50 -8.61 -1.58
CA ALA A 157 -7.60 -8.15 -0.73
C ALA A 157 -7.88 -9.15 0.42
N GLU A 158 -7.79 -10.45 0.17
CA GLU A 158 -7.95 -11.48 1.20
C GLU A 158 -6.83 -11.41 2.24
N GLU A 159 -5.60 -11.19 1.81
CA GLU A 159 -4.47 -11.01 2.73
C GLU A 159 -4.62 -9.73 3.57
N ALA A 160 -5.03 -8.62 2.98
CA ALA A 160 -5.32 -7.39 3.70
C ALA A 160 -6.40 -7.60 4.78
N ARG A 161 -7.45 -8.34 4.45
CA ARG A 161 -8.50 -8.71 5.44
C ARG A 161 -7.96 -9.62 6.54
N ARG A 162 -7.10 -10.58 6.20
CA ARG A 162 -6.46 -11.47 7.18
C ARG A 162 -5.64 -10.67 8.19
N LEU A 163 -5.02 -9.59 7.76
CA LEU A 163 -4.27 -8.65 8.60
C LEU A 163 -5.16 -7.61 9.31
N ASN A 164 -6.48 -7.69 9.16
CA ASN A 164 -7.45 -6.73 9.70
C ASN A 164 -7.20 -5.28 9.24
N LEU A 165 -6.69 -5.09 8.04
CA LEU A 165 -6.58 -3.76 7.46
C LEU A 165 -7.97 -3.21 7.13
N PRO A 166 -8.29 -1.96 7.51
CA PRO A 166 -9.59 -1.36 7.24
C PRO A 166 -9.80 -1.15 5.74
N SER A 167 -11.05 -1.08 5.30
CA SER A 167 -11.40 -0.84 3.89
C SER A 167 -10.93 0.53 3.35
N SER A 168 -10.60 1.45 4.25
CA SER A 168 -10.01 2.75 3.93
C SER A 168 -8.49 2.72 3.69
N THR A 169 -7.85 1.57 3.92
CA THR A 169 -6.41 1.42 3.65
C THR A 169 -6.08 1.75 2.20
N VAL A 170 -5.00 2.49 1.98
CA VAL A 170 -4.46 2.68 0.63
C VAL A 170 -3.89 1.35 0.16
N MET A 171 -4.45 0.85 -0.94
CA MET A 171 -4.07 -0.42 -1.56
C MET A 171 -3.36 -0.13 -2.88
N VAL A 172 -2.09 -0.50 -2.95
CA VAL A 172 -1.24 -0.16 -4.09
C VAL A 172 -1.06 -1.38 -4.99
N ASN A 173 -1.29 -1.17 -6.27
CA ASN A 173 -0.90 -2.08 -7.34
C ASN A 173 0.50 -1.70 -7.83
N ASP A 174 1.47 -2.57 -7.62
CA ASP A 174 2.85 -2.39 -8.06
C ASP A 174 3.01 -2.99 -9.46
N ILE A 175 3.20 -2.11 -10.45
CA ILE A 175 3.19 -2.40 -11.89
C ILE A 175 4.58 -2.16 -12.45
N GLU A 176 5.43 -3.19 -12.41
CA GLU A 176 6.81 -3.11 -12.86
C GLU A 176 7.25 -4.27 -13.76
N ASP A 177 6.53 -5.40 -13.71
CA ASP A 177 6.87 -6.56 -14.51
C ASP A 177 6.64 -6.29 -16.01
N SER A 178 7.70 -6.44 -16.80
CA SER A 178 7.70 -6.17 -18.24
C SER A 178 6.63 -6.95 -19.01
N ASP A 179 6.27 -8.13 -18.53
CA ASP A 179 5.29 -9.01 -19.16
C ASP A 179 3.85 -8.48 -19.05
N MET A 180 3.63 -7.55 -18.12
CA MET A 180 2.34 -6.84 -17.98
C MET A 180 2.10 -5.79 -19.08
N ARG A 181 3.14 -5.33 -19.80
CA ARG A 181 3.04 -4.22 -20.77
C ARG A 181 1.96 -4.40 -21.85
N PRO A 182 1.80 -5.59 -22.44
CA PRO A 182 0.67 -5.81 -23.34
C PRO A 182 -0.68 -5.71 -22.57
N ASN A 183 -1.61 -4.90 -23.09
CA ASN A 183 -2.94 -4.70 -22.49
C ASN A 183 -2.96 -4.09 -21.08
N ILE A 184 -1.87 -3.47 -20.63
CA ILE A 184 -1.71 -2.97 -19.25
C ILE A 184 -2.90 -2.14 -18.75
N ASN A 185 -3.50 -1.32 -19.60
CA ASN A 185 -4.63 -0.47 -19.20
C ASN A 185 -5.90 -1.28 -18.90
N ALA A 186 -6.24 -2.25 -19.76
CA ALA A 186 -7.39 -3.12 -19.55
C ALA A 186 -7.21 -4.04 -18.33
N THR A 187 -6.02 -4.63 -18.19
CA THR A 187 -5.72 -5.53 -17.08
C THR A 187 -5.64 -4.80 -15.74
N THR A 188 -5.04 -3.61 -15.70
CA THR A 188 -5.04 -2.76 -14.50
C THR A 188 -6.45 -2.31 -14.12
N GLN A 189 -7.31 -2.00 -15.10
CA GLN A 189 -8.71 -1.69 -14.84
C GLN A 189 -9.43 -2.89 -14.21
N ALA A 190 -9.23 -4.10 -14.75
CA ALA A 190 -9.82 -5.32 -14.20
C ALA A 190 -9.38 -5.59 -12.76
N TRP A 191 -8.10 -5.34 -12.43
CA TRP A 191 -7.59 -5.41 -11.07
C TRP A 191 -8.30 -4.41 -10.15
N ALA A 192 -8.42 -3.16 -10.59
CA ALA A 192 -9.05 -2.09 -9.82
C ALA A 192 -10.53 -2.36 -9.55
N ASP A 193 -11.27 -2.84 -10.54
CA ASP A 193 -12.69 -3.18 -10.40
C ASP A 193 -12.89 -4.33 -9.41
N GLU A 194 -12.00 -5.32 -9.44
CA GLU A 194 -12.05 -6.43 -8.50
C GLU A 194 -11.72 -5.99 -7.07
N MET A 195 -10.72 -5.12 -6.88
CA MET A 195 -10.42 -4.54 -5.56
C MET A 195 -11.63 -3.79 -4.99
N ARG A 196 -12.31 -2.99 -5.81
CA ARG A 196 -13.55 -2.30 -5.41
C ARG A 196 -14.65 -3.28 -5.04
N ARG A 197 -14.83 -4.34 -5.84
CA ARG A 197 -15.77 -5.43 -5.54
C ARG A 197 -15.45 -6.13 -4.23
N MET A 198 -14.16 -6.26 -3.91
CA MET A 198 -13.65 -6.79 -2.63
C MET A 198 -13.74 -5.77 -1.49
N GLY A 199 -14.28 -4.56 -1.70
CA GLY A 199 -14.52 -3.55 -0.67
C GLY A 199 -13.34 -2.63 -0.39
N PHE A 200 -12.30 -2.62 -1.23
CA PHE A 200 -11.19 -1.69 -1.16
C PHE A 200 -11.25 -0.72 -2.32
N SER A 201 -11.55 0.54 -2.05
CA SER A 201 -11.71 1.57 -3.10
C SER A 201 -10.61 2.64 -3.08
N ASN A 202 -9.79 2.67 -2.03
CA ASN A 202 -8.68 3.62 -1.92
C ASN A 202 -7.45 3.06 -2.64
N LEU A 203 -7.45 3.14 -3.97
CA LEU A 203 -6.46 2.49 -4.82
C LEU A 203 -5.39 3.47 -5.29
N MET A 204 -4.15 3.01 -5.34
CA MET A 204 -3.04 3.68 -5.99
C MET A 204 -2.26 2.70 -6.88
N TYR A 205 -1.50 3.26 -7.82
CA TYR A 205 -0.73 2.51 -8.81
C TYR A 205 0.73 2.93 -8.71
N TYR A 206 1.60 2.01 -8.32
CA TYR A 206 3.03 2.26 -8.32
C TYR A 206 3.64 1.76 -9.62
N THR A 207 4.52 2.58 -10.19
CA THR A 207 5.31 2.22 -11.37
C THR A 207 6.45 3.22 -11.56
N SER A 208 7.42 2.89 -12.41
CA SER A 208 8.45 3.85 -12.80
C SER A 208 7.91 4.90 -13.79
N ALA A 209 8.51 6.09 -13.77
CA ALA A 209 8.11 7.20 -14.69
C ALA A 209 8.09 6.79 -16.15
N SER A 210 8.94 5.85 -16.57
CA SER A 210 9.03 5.36 -17.94
C SER A 210 7.81 4.56 -18.44
N TRP A 211 6.94 4.13 -17.50
CA TRP A 211 5.72 3.39 -17.85
C TRP A 211 4.52 4.31 -18.13
N LEU A 212 4.60 5.58 -17.75
CA LEU A 212 3.49 6.53 -17.90
C LEU A 212 3.54 7.22 -19.26
N ASP A 213 2.37 7.44 -19.88
CA ASP A 213 2.21 8.27 -21.08
C ASP A 213 2.49 9.75 -20.81
N ARG A 214 2.24 10.21 -19.57
CA ARG A 214 2.58 11.56 -19.08
C ARG A 214 3.74 11.46 -18.09
N ASN A 215 4.93 11.75 -18.58
CA ASN A 215 6.15 11.77 -17.79
C ASN A 215 7.09 12.88 -18.34
N ASN A 216 8.16 13.19 -17.61
CA ASN A 216 9.19 14.16 -18.03
C ASN A 216 10.34 13.55 -18.84
N LEU A 217 10.21 12.27 -19.22
CA LEU A 217 11.21 11.54 -19.98
C LEU A 217 10.99 11.70 -21.49
N ARG A 218 12.04 11.32 -22.25
CA ARG A 218 12.03 11.36 -23.70
C ARG A 218 11.03 10.39 -24.31
N THR A 219 10.92 9.21 -23.73
CA THR A 219 10.03 8.12 -24.18
C THR A 219 8.79 8.06 -23.32
N LYS A 220 7.65 7.88 -23.95
CA LYS A 220 6.36 7.71 -23.26
C LYS A 220 6.07 6.24 -23.03
N GLY A 221 5.49 5.94 -21.90
CA GLY A 221 5.11 4.58 -21.51
C GLY A 221 3.71 4.16 -21.98
N PRO A 222 3.34 2.91 -21.75
CA PRO A 222 2.07 2.35 -22.21
C PRO A 222 0.88 2.67 -21.32
N ILE A 223 1.09 3.12 -20.07
CA ILE A 223 0.00 3.39 -19.14
C ILE A 223 -0.65 4.73 -19.46
N GLN A 224 -1.96 4.70 -19.71
CA GLN A 224 -2.78 5.88 -19.97
C GLN A 224 -3.21 6.52 -18.63
N THR A 225 -2.47 7.53 -18.21
CA THR A 225 -2.69 8.17 -16.90
C THR A 225 -4.05 8.84 -16.75
N GLU A 226 -4.65 9.29 -17.86
CA GLU A 226 -6.00 9.87 -17.83
C GLU A 226 -7.06 8.88 -17.40
N GLN A 227 -6.92 7.59 -17.76
CA GLN A 227 -7.87 6.54 -17.39
C GLN A 227 -7.95 6.32 -15.88
N PHE A 228 -6.82 6.47 -15.18
CA PHE A 228 -6.70 6.14 -13.75
C PHE A 228 -6.66 7.35 -12.84
N GLY A 229 -6.45 8.57 -13.40
CA GLY A 229 -6.17 9.79 -12.67
C GLY A 229 -4.69 9.85 -12.24
N LEU A 230 -3.95 10.85 -12.73
CA LEU A 230 -2.51 10.96 -12.46
C LEU A 230 -2.21 11.08 -10.96
N GLU A 231 -3.08 11.70 -10.19
CA GLU A 231 -3.03 11.82 -8.73
C GLU A 231 -3.13 10.48 -7.99
N ASN A 232 -3.51 9.40 -8.67
CA ASN A 232 -3.55 8.04 -8.12
C ASN A 232 -2.26 7.25 -8.41
N PHE A 233 -1.26 7.87 -9.02
CA PHE A 233 0.03 7.22 -9.25
C PHE A 233 1.04 7.58 -8.16
N TRP A 234 1.78 6.57 -7.76
CA TRP A 234 3.01 6.68 -6.98
C TRP A 234 4.17 6.34 -7.92
N VAL A 235 4.96 7.33 -8.27
CA VAL A 235 5.94 7.24 -9.38
C VAL A 235 7.34 7.06 -8.84
N ALA A 236 8.04 6.03 -9.30
CA ALA A 236 9.46 5.86 -9.05
C ALA A 236 10.29 6.59 -10.12
N GLN A 237 11.21 7.41 -9.66
CA GLN A 237 12.21 8.05 -10.52
C GLN A 237 13.37 8.55 -9.65
N TYR A 238 14.58 8.07 -9.93
CA TYR A 238 15.77 8.37 -9.14
C TYR A 238 16.71 9.27 -9.93
N PRO A 239 16.67 10.61 -9.72
CA PRO A 239 17.56 11.53 -10.45
C PRO A 239 19.02 11.38 -10.05
N THR A 240 19.29 10.87 -8.84
CA THR A 240 20.62 10.50 -8.33
C THR A 240 20.51 9.26 -7.47
N SER A 241 21.64 8.56 -7.24
CA SER A 241 21.65 7.34 -6.42
C SER A 241 21.35 7.61 -4.93
N LYS A 242 21.65 8.80 -4.44
CA LYS A 242 21.40 9.21 -3.04
C LYS A 242 20.81 10.62 -3.04
N LEU A 243 19.50 10.71 -2.98
CA LEU A 243 18.80 11.98 -2.81
C LEU A 243 18.26 12.07 -1.39
N SER A 244 18.46 13.21 -0.73
CA SER A 244 17.85 13.44 0.59
C SER A 244 16.37 13.79 0.49
N ALA A 245 15.62 13.57 1.56
CA ALA A 245 14.21 13.94 1.61
C ALA A 245 13.98 15.45 1.42
N ASP A 246 14.90 16.29 1.89
CA ASP A 246 14.77 17.75 1.74
C ASP A 246 15.08 18.20 0.31
N ASP A 247 16.07 17.58 -0.34
CA ASP A 247 16.32 17.81 -1.75
C ASP A 247 15.15 17.35 -2.64
N ALA A 248 14.57 16.18 -2.33
CA ALA A 248 13.40 15.67 -3.03
C ALA A 248 12.20 16.61 -2.92
N LYS A 249 11.93 17.13 -1.73
CA LYS A 249 10.86 18.12 -1.51
C LYS A 249 11.09 19.42 -2.28
N THR A 250 12.35 19.77 -2.52
CA THR A 250 12.73 20.96 -3.31
C THR A 250 12.59 20.70 -4.79
N LEU A 251 13.08 19.56 -5.29
CA LEU A 251 13.03 19.17 -6.70
C LEU A 251 11.62 18.93 -7.21
N LYS A 252 10.75 18.34 -6.41
CA LYS A 252 9.33 18.09 -6.71
C LYS A 252 9.09 17.38 -8.03
N TYR A 253 9.90 16.36 -8.35
CA TYR A 253 9.65 15.54 -9.53
C TYR A 253 8.28 14.84 -9.42
N ASN A 254 7.63 14.69 -10.57
CA ASN A 254 6.31 14.05 -10.65
C ASN A 254 5.25 14.65 -9.70
N SER A 255 5.31 15.96 -9.42
CA SER A 255 4.44 16.63 -8.45
C SER A 255 2.96 16.68 -8.83
N GLU A 256 2.61 16.36 -10.07
CA GLU A 256 1.22 16.16 -10.52
C GLU A 256 0.68 14.76 -10.16
N ALA A 257 1.56 13.80 -9.85
CA ALA A 257 1.19 12.49 -9.35
C ALA A 257 0.85 12.53 -7.85
N GLY A 258 0.37 11.43 -7.32
CA GLY A 258 0.02 11.31 -5.90
C GLY A 258 1.22 11.25 -4.97
N ALA A 259 2.31 10.62 -5.42
CA ALA A 259 3.55 10.46 -4.67
C ALA A 259 4.74 10.20 -5.60
N TRP A 260 5.94 10.41 -5.09
CA TRP A 260 7.19 10.17 -5.77
C TRP A 260 8.17 9.38 -4.89
N GLN A 261 8.57 8.18 -5.33
CA GLN A 261 9.68 7.44 -4.74
C GLN A 261 10.97 7.97 -5.36
N PHE A 262 11.79 8.60 -4.53
CA PHE A 262 12.94 9.36 -4.99
C PHE A 262 14.27 8.67 -4.73
N THR A 263 14.31 7.63 -3.89
CA THR A 263 15.50 6.82 -3.61
C THR A 263 15.12 5.44 -3.12
N SER A 264 15.95 4.45 -3.44
CA SER A 264 15.95 3.11 -2.85
C SER A 264 17.13 2.91 -1.86
N GLN A 265 17.83 3.99 -1.48
CA GLN A 265 19.08 3.94 -0.72
C GLN A 265 19.05 4.85 0.52
N ALA A 266 17.87 5.06 1.13
CA ALA A 266 17.76 5.90 2.31
C ALA A 266 18.34 5.19 3.56
N GLU A 267 19.43 5.73 4.12
CA GLU A 267 20.06 5.25 5.34
C GLU A 267 19.39 5.87 6.58
N LEU A 268 18.16 5.43 6.88
CA LEU A 268 17.35 6.02 7.94
C LEU A 268 17.63 5.42 9.32
N LEU A 269 18.06 4.17 9.38
CA LEU A 269 18.41 3.47 10.63
C LEU A 269 19.87 3.02 10.55
N PRO A 270 20.77 3.55 11.40
CA PRO A 270 22.18 3.18 11.38
C PRO A 270 22.39 1.68 11.57
N GLY A 271 23.20 1.07 10.69
CA GLY A 271 23.52 -0.36 10.74
C GLY A 271 22.37 -1.29 10.39
N ARG A 272 21.27 -0.77 9.88
CA ARG A 272 20.10 -1.51 9.37
C ARG A 272 20.05 -1.48 7.85
N HIS A 273 19.00 -2.05 7.30
CA HIS A 273 18.73 -1.98 5.86
C HIS A 273 18.52 -0.53 5.40
N VAL A 274 18.88 -0.27 4.16
CA VAL A 274 18.42 0.92 3.44
C VAL A 274 16.93 0.79 3.14
N PHE A 275 16.28 1.92 2.97
CA PHE A 275 14.84 1.98 2.69
C PHE A 275 14.58 2.67 1.37
N ASP A 276 13.54 2.22 0.69
CA ASP A 276 12.88 2.99 -0.34
C ASP A 276 12.13 4.13 0.33
N GLN A 277 12.39 5.38 -0.11
CA GLN A 277 11.79 6.56 0.51
C GLN A 277 11.07 7.42 -0.52
N SER A 278 9.93 7.95 -0.11
CA SER A 278 9.01 8.68 -0.98
C SER A 278 8.51 9.98 -0.37
N VAL A 279 8.16 10.93 -1.24
CA VAL A 279 7.40 12.14 -0.90
C VAL A 279 5.93 11.90 -1.26
N ASP A 280 5.04 12.24 -0.34
CA ASP A 280 3.59 12.18 -0.51
C ASP A 280 3.05 13.56 -0.88
N TYR A 281 2.54 13.73 -2.07
CA TYR A 281 2.00 14.99 -2.54
C TYR A 281 0.52 15.21 -2.19
N THR A 282 -0.21 14.12 -1.98
CA THR A 282 -1.65 14.15 -1.70
C THR A 282 -2.01 13.92 -0.24
N GLY A 283 -1.05 13.48 0.57
CA GLY A 283 -1.29 13.12 1.96
C GLY A 283 -1.93 11.73 2.14
N ARG A 284 -2.11 10.96 1.08
CA ARG A 284 -2.78 9.65 1.16
C ARG A 284 -1.97 8.62 1.94
N PHE A 285 -0.65 8.72 1.94
CA PHE A 285 0.25 7.80 2.64
C PHE A 285 0.68 8.31 4.03
N THR A 286 0.57 9.60 4.30
CA THR A 286 1.17 10.23 5.50
C THR A 286 0.17 10.96 6.38
N ASN A 287 -0.94 11.39 5.84
CA ASN A 287 -2.01 11.91 6.65
C ASN A 287 -2.81 10.72 7.17
N LYS A 288 -2.54 10.33 8.41
CA LYS A 288 -3.51 9.52 9.12
C LYS A 288 -4.86 10.19 8.91
N ALA A 289 -5.71 9.57 8.09
CA ALA A 289 -7.11 9.79 8.27
C ALA A 289 -7.30 9.58 9.77
N THR A 290 -7.47 10.64 10.51
CA THR A 290 -7.99 10.54 11.86
C THR A 290 -9.19 9.64 11.64
N PRO A 291 -9.22 8.39 12.18
CA PRO A 291 -10.43 7.61 12.11
C PRO A 291 -11.44 8.62 12.59
N SER A 292 -12.39 8.99 11.73
CA SER A 292 -13.35 10.00 12.18
C SER A 292 -13.80 9.42 13.51
N ASN A 293 -13.60 10.15 14.61
CA ASN A 293 -13.92 9.66 15.96
C ASN A 293 -15.36 9.17 16.04
N ARG A 294 -16.13 9.45 15.00
CA ARG A 294 -17.46 8.95 14.73
C ARG A 294 -17.51 7.45 14.40
N ALA A 295 -16.53 6.89 13.70
CA ALA A 295 -16.53 5.45 13.38
C ALA A 295 -15.92 4.61 14.52
N ALA A 296 -14.84 5.09 15.14
CA ALA A 296 -14.18 4.40 16.26
C ALA A 296 -15.04 4.35 17.54
N ASN A 297 -15.94 5.34 17.73
CA ASN A 297 -16.85 5.40 18.90
C ASN A 297 -18.26 4.86 18.62
N GLN A 298 -18.53 4.33 17.43
CA GLN A 298 -19.79 3.65 17.17
C GLN A 298 -19.73 2.24 17.81
N PRO A 299 -20.56 1.94 18.80
CA PRO A 299 -20.57 0.61 19.41
C PRO A 299 -20.98 -0.44 18.37
N ILE A 300 -20.38 -1.60 18.48
CA ILE A 300 -20.90 -2.79 17.78
C ILE A 300 -22.30 -3.04 18.33
N LYS A 301 -23.28 -3.10 17.46
CA LYS A 301 -24.69 -3.33 17.82
C LYS A 301 -25.15 -4.62 17.17
N GLY A 302 -26.09 -5.26 17.81
CA GLY A 302 -26.79 -6.42 17.28
C GLY A 302 -27.87 -6.85 18.27
N LYS A 303 -28.92 -7.47 17.77
CA LYS A 303 -30.00 -8.02 18.56
C LYS A 303 -30.01 -9.52 18.38
N ILE A 304 -30.06 -10.25 19.50
CA ILE A 304 -30.20 -11.70 19.50
C ILE A 304 -31.61 -12.02 20.01
N THR A 305 -32.36 -12.78 19.22
CA THR A 305 -33.70 -13.26 19.61
C THR A 305 -33.72 -14.77 19.52
N VAL A 306 -34.22 -15.43 20.55
CA VAL A 306 -34.44 -16.88 20.56
C VAL A 306 -35.92 -17.14 20.43
N GLN A 307 -36.32 -17.92 19.44
CA GLN A 307 -37.73 -18.26 19.19
C GLN A 307 -37.89 -19.75 18.81
N ASN A 308 -39.11 -20.17 18.62
CA ASN A 308 -39.46 -21.55 18.23
C ASN A 308 -38.86 -22.64 19.14
N LYS A 309 -38.81 -22.36 20.45
CA LYS A 309 -38.30 -23.31 21.43
C LYS A 309 -39.20 -24.53 21.50
N ASN A 310 -38.62 -25.69 21.26
CA ASN A 310 -39.30 -26.97 21.42
C ASN A 310 -38.70 -27.75 22.61
N PRO A 311 -39.38 -27.82 23.75
CA PRO A 311 -38.85 -28.49 24.93
C PRO A 311 -38.73 -30.01 24.76
N ASN A 312 -39.48 -30.61 23.83
CA ASN A 312 -39.47 -32.04 23.60
C ASN A 312 -38.26 -32.50 22.76
N THR A 313 -37.78 -31.64 21.89
CA THR A 313 -36.61 -31.92 21.02
C THR A 313 -35.37 -31.15 21.41
N GLY A 314 -35.47 -30.22 22.34
CA GLY A 314 -34.35 -29.34 22.73
C GLY A 314 -33.93 -28.36 21.64
N THR A 315 -34.76 -28.14 20.60
CA THR A 315 -34.44 -27.24 19.47
C THR A 315 -34.98 -25.84 19.70
N PHE A 316 -34.30 -24.86 19.13
CA PHE A 316 -34.74 -23.47 19.09
C PHE A 316 -34.04 -22.75 17.94
N ASP A 317 -34.62 -21.62 17.51
CA ASP A 317 -34.03 -20.75 16.52
C ASP A 317 -33.36 -19.58 17.21
N VAL A 318 -32.15 -19.22 16.75
CA VAL A 318 -31.47 -18.00 17.15
C VAL A 318 -31.42 -17.06 15.95
N ILE A 319 -32.09 -15.92 16.08
CA ILE A 319 -32.08 -14.87 15.07
C ILE A 319 -31.17 -13.74 15.53
N VAL A 320 -30.22 -13.38 14.69
CA VAL A 320 -29.40 -12.18 14.87
C VAL A 320 -29.85 -11.13 13.87
N SER A 321 -30.27 -9.98 14.37
CA SER A 321 -30.74 -8.85 13.56
C SER A 321 -30.05 -7.55 13.96
N ASP A 322 -30.20 -6.53 13.13
CA ASP A 322 -29.73 -5.17 13.38
C ASP A 322 -28.22 -5.11 13.68
N VAL A 323 -27.44 -6.00 13.07
CA VAL A 323 -26.01 -6.07 13.29
C VAL A 323 -25.33 -4.93 12.54
N SER A 324 -24.64 -4.09 13.29
CA SER A 324 -23.80 -3.04 12.74
C SER A 324 -22.47 -2.95 13.50
N ALA A 325 -21.41 -2.70 12.76
CA ALA A 325 -20.09 -2.44 13.29
C ALA A 325 -19.46 -1.27 12.51
N PRO A 326 -18.57 -0.47 13.13
CA PRO A 326 -17.97 0.72 12.52
C PRO A 326 -17.31 0.48 11.16
N TYR A 327 -16.80 -0.74 10.96
CA TYR A 327 -16.05 -1.15 9.78
C TYR A 327 -16.76 -2.26 8.97
N GLY A 328 -18.09 -2.41 9.16
CA GLY A 328 -18.88 -3.47 8.55
C GLY A 328 -18.84 -4.79 9.33
N VAL A 329 -19.71 -5.72 8.96
CA VAL A 329 -19.84 -7.03 9.58
C VAL A 329 -19.37 -8.08 8.60
N ARG A 330 -18.28 -8.76 8.93
CA ARG A 330 -17.75 -9.85 8.09
C ARG A 330 -18.37 -11.19 8.43
N GLU A 331 -18.55 -11.44 9.73
CA GLU A 331 -19.01 -12.73 10.25
C GLU A 331 -19.69 -12.52 11.59
N VAL A 332 -20.74 -13.28 11.85
CA VAL A 332 -21.37 -13.38 13.16
C VAL A 332 -21.24 -14.81 13.64
N LYS A 333 -20.52 -15.02 14.73
CA LYS A 333 -20.36 -16.34 15.35
C LYS A 333 -21.26 -16.43 16.58
N LEU A 334 -22.06 -17.47 16.63
CA LEU A 334 -22.92 -17.78 17.76
C LEU A 334 -22.44 -19.10 18.41
N PRO A 335 -21.52 -19.05 19.36
CA PRO A 335 -21.15 -20.25 20.11
C PRO A 335 -22.38 -20.70 20.92
N THR A 336 -22.78 -21.93 20.71
CA THR A 336 -23.86 -22.58 21.47
C THR A 336 -23.29 -23.79 22.21
N TRP A 337 -23.69 -23.95 23.43
CA TRP A 337 -23.31 -25.12 24.27
C TRP A 337 -24.49 -25.57 25.09
N SER A 338 -24.54 -26.86 25.42
CA SER A 338 -25.49 -27.40 26.37
C SER A 338 -24.79 -27.59 27.73
N ASN A 339 -25.46 -27.23 28.80
CA ASN A 339 -25.05 -27.71 30.12
C ASN A 339 -25.39 -29.19 30.21
N VAL A 340 -24.36 -30.03 30.31
CA VAL A 340 -24.54 -31.43 30.68
C VAL A 340 -24.70 -31.44 32.20
N ASN A 341 -25.91 -31.76 32.66
CA ASN A 341 -26.15 -32.04 34.07
C ASN A 341 -25.54 -33.38 34.47
#